data_488b2f9f56687982a0f6f448d1457585
#
_entry.id   488b2f9f56687982a0f6f448d1457585
#
_cell.length_a   1.000
_cell.length_b   1.000
_cell.length_c   1.000
_cell.angle_alpha   90.00
_cell.angle_beta   90.00
_cell.angle_gamma   90.00
#
_symmetry.space_group_name_H-M   'P 1'
#
loop_
_entity.id
_entity.type
_entity.pdbx_description
1 polymer ?
#
loop_
_entity_poly.entity_id
_entity_poly.type
_entity_poly.pdbx_seq_one_letter_code
_entity_poly.pdbx_strand_id
1 'polypeptide(L)'
;MELLVPDPSLWGPGMSLPELLLVLPGGTSGSAGKLFLWSNYPALQWMELVTFGIVFGRWLVEDPSKAFGRAWRLGMALLVAFFVVRYFDGFGNIRPRLSDSWIDFLNPVKYPPSLTFALMTTGVNLIVMWLFSRAGGWLQRVIQPLVVFGQVPLFFYVLHLFLYAALGYWLTPGGTSILAMYPLWLLGLLILFPLCLWYRQFKHRQPLRSVLQYL
;
A
#
# COMPACT_ATOMS: atom_id res chain seq x y z
N MET A 1 14.12 -0.10 -11.47
CA MET A 1 13.84 0.98 -10.52
C MET A 1 15.09 1.54 -9.85
N GLU A 2 15.91 0.74 -9.17
CA GLU A 2 17.16 1.23 -8.56
C GLU A 2 18.14 1.88 -9.54
N LEU A 3 18.11 1.52 -10.81
CA LEU A 3 18.90 2.19 -11.85
C LEU A 3 18.46 3.66 -12.08
N LEU A 4 17.24 4.02 -11.65
CA LEU A 4 16.68 5.37 -11.76
C LEU A 4 16.68 6.12 -10.41
N VAL A 5 17.06 5.45 -9.33
CA VAL A 5 17.13 6.04 -7.99
C VAL A 5 18.58 6.44 -7.74
N PRO A 6 18.92 7.73 -7.78
CA PRO A 6 20.26 8.21 -7.42
C PRO A 6 20.57 7.90 -5.96
N ASP A 7 21.86 8.03 -5.63
CA ASP A 7 22.38 7.87 -4.29
C ASP A 7 21.48 8.54 -3.23
N PRO A 8 21.10 7.84 -2.16
CA PRO A 8 20.31 8.40 -1.08
C PRO A 8 20.85 9.67 -0.45
N SER A 9 22.16 9.93 -0.58
CA SER A 9 22.79 11.18 -0.13
C SER A 9 22.32 12.41 -0.90
N LEU A 10 21.75 12.24 -2.10
CA LEU A 10 21.19 13.30 -2.93
C LEU A 10 19.73 13.63 -2.58
N TRP A 11 19.11 12.88 -1.68
CA TRP A 11 17.73 13.10 -1.28
C TRP A 11 17.66 14.17 -0.20
N GLY A 12 16.80 15.15 -0.37
CA GLY A 12 16.64 16.16 0.65
C GLY A 12 15.93 17.43 0.19
N PRO A 13 15.97 18.48 1.00
CA PRO A 13 15.44 19.78 0.63
C PRO A 13 16.27 20.40 -0.51
N GLY A 14 15.59 20.98 -1.50
CA GLY A 14 16.23 21.67 -2.64
C GLY A 14 16.08 20.95 -3.97
N MET A 15 15.31 19.87 -4.04
CA MET A 15 15.00 19.15 -5.28
C MET A 15 14.12 19.99 -6.21
N SER A 16 14.28 19.79 -7.52
CA SER A 16 13.36 20.38 -8.49
C SER A 16 11.97 19.73 -8.42
N LEU A 17 10.94 20.46 -8.81
CA LEU A 17 9.56 19.98 -8.78
C LEU A 17 9.35 18.71 -9.62
N PRO A 18 9.89 18.55 -10.84
CA PRO A 18 9.78 17.31 -11.61
C PRO A 18 10.46 16.12 -10.91
N GLU A 19 11.63 16.29 -10.33
CA GLU A 19 12.32 15.22 -9.60
C GLU A 19 11.49 14.75 -8.41
N LEU A 20 10.96 15.70 -7.63
CA LEU A 20 10.14 15.42 -6.45
C LEU A 20 8.84 14.70 -6.78
N LEU A 21 8.16 15.08 -7.85
CA LEU A 21 6.86 14.51 -8.21
C LEU A 21 6.99 13.20 -8.96
N LEU A 22 8.05 13.01 -9.72
CA LEU A 22 8.17 11.87 -10.64
C LEU A 22 9.16 10.81 -10.18
N VAL A 23 10.28 11.19 -9.59
CA VAL A 23 11.43 10.27 -9.46
C VAL A 23 11.83 9.99 -8.03
N LEU A 24 11.96 11.01 -7.17
CA LEU A 24 12.55 10.84 -5.85
C LEU A 24 11.65 11.34 -4.71
N PRO A 25 11.62 10.65 -3.57
CA PRO A 25 11.02 11.22 -2.36
C PRO A 25 11.92 12.33 -1.84
N GLY A 26 11.33 13.40 -1.34
CA GLY A 26 12.07 14.51 -0.78
C GLY A 26 11.26 15.79 -0.71
N GLY A 27 11.94 16.92 -0.64
CA GLY A 27 11.33 18.23 -0.52
C GLY A 27 11.93 19.28 -1.46
N THR A 28 11.15 20.29 -1.78
CA THR A 28 11.62 21.51 -2.43
C THR A 28 11.53 22.68 -1.47
N SER A 29 12.51 23.59 -1.57
CA SER A 29 12.56 24.80 -0.74
C SER A 29 12.11 26.01 -1.54
N GLY A 30 11.29 26.87 -0.95
CA GLY A 30 10.93 28.15 -1.51
C GLY A 30 12.09 29.18 -1.43
N SER A 31 11.90 30.34 -2.04
CA SER A 31 12.91 31.44 -2.11
C SER A 31 13.41 31.94 -0.73
N ALA A 32 12.69 31.66 0.34
CA ALA A 32 13.08 32.00 1.71
C ALA A 32 13.76 30.84 2.48
N GLY A 33 14.17 29.76 1.80
CA GLY A 33 14.77 28.58 2.45
C GLY A 33 13.80 27.75 3.27
N LYS A 34 12.50 28.11 3.34
CA LYS A 34 11.47 27.31 4.03
C LYS A 34 11.01 26.19 3.13
N LEU A 35 10.77 25.01 3.74
CA LEU A 35 10.22 23.85 3.04
C LEU A 35 8.85 24.23 2.43
N PHE A 36 8.73 24.07 1.11
CA PHE A 36 7.54 24.42 0.36
C PHE A 36 6.64 23.20 0.11
N LEU A 37 7.23 22.09 -0.32
CA LEU A 37 6.53 20.85 -0.64
C LEU A 37 7.39 19.65 -0.27
N TRP A 38 6.75 18.61 0.28
CA TRP A 38 7.38 17.32 0.54
C TRP A 38 6.55 16.21 -0.11
N SER A 39 7.19 15.31 -0.86
CA SER A 39 6.56 14.15 -1.47
C SER A 39 7.27 12.85 -1.06
N ASN A 40 6.49 11.89 -0.57
CA ASN A 40 6.97 10.52 -0.30
C ASN A 40 6.57 9.54 -1.42
N TYR A 41 5.78 9.99 -2.41
CA TYR A 41 5.16 9.15 -3.42
C TYR A 41 5.47 9.65 -4.83
N PRO A 42 6.73 9.57 -5.30
CA PRO A 42 7.05 9.94 -6.67
C PRO A 42 6.31 9.02 -7.66
N ALA A 43 5.61 9.62 -8.63
CA ALA A 43 4.62 8.92 -9.44
C ALA A 43 5.20 7.76 -10.26
N LEU A 44 6.39 7.94 -10.83
CA LEU A 44 7.01 6.96 -11.74
C LEU A 44 7.29 5.61 -11.06
N GLN A 45 7.71 5.65 -9.82
CA GLN A 45 8.04 4.44 -9.05
C GLN A 45 6.79 3.64 -8.65
N TRP A 46 5.66 4.32 -8.44
CA TRP A 46 4.41 3.65 -8.11
C TRP A 46 3.62 3.18 -9.34
N MET A 47 3.90 3.78 -10.52
CA MET A 47 3.26 3.39 -11.77
C MET A 47 3.51 1.93 -12.17
N GLU A 48 4.62 1.33 -11.79
CA GLU A 48 4.88 -0.09 -12.09
C GLU A 48 3.86 -1.00 -11.41
N LEU A 49 3.53 -0.73 -10.13
CA LEU A 49 2.52 -1.50 -9.39
C LEU A 49 1.13 -1.30 -9.99
N VAL A 50 0.82 -0.06 -10.41
CA VAL A 50 -0.45 0.24 -11.10
C VAL A 50 -0.52 -0.49 -12.45
N THR A 51 0.55 -0.44 -13.25
CA THR A 51 0.62 -1.13 -14.54
C THR A 51 0.46 -2.65 -14.36
N PHE A 52 1.12 -3.22 -13.36
CA PHE A 52 0.93 -4.63 -13.01
C PHE A 52 -0.53 -4.93 -12.66
N GLY A 53 -1.17 -4.06 -11.86
CA GLY A 53 -2.59 -4.17 -11.50
C GLY A 53 -3.51 -4.18 -12.73
N ILE A 54 -3.23 -3.32 -13.73
CA ILE A 54 -3.99 -3.29 -15.00
C ILE A 54 -3.84 -4.61 -15.75
N VAL A 55 -2.61 -5.12 -15.89
CA VAL A 55 -2.36 -6.42 -16.56
C VAL A 55 -3.06 -7.56 -15.85
N PHE A 56 -2.99 -7.59 -14.53
CA PHE A 56 -3.65 -8.61 -13.73
C PHE A 56 -5.19 -8.50 -13.81
N GLY A 57 -5.73 -7.29 -13.80
CA GLY A 57 -7.15 -7.02 -14.03
C GLY A 57 -7.63 -7.55 -15.38
N ARG A 58 -6.84 -7.38 -16.44
CA ARG A 58 -7.14 -7.95 -17.74
C ARG A 58 -7.19 -9.48 -17.72
N TRP A 59 -6.24 -10.15 -17.05
CA TRP A 59 -6.28 -11.61 -16.89
C TRP A 59 -7.52 -12.09 -16.14
N LEU A 60 -7.97 -11.33 -15.12
CA LEU A 60 -9.19 -11.63 -14.37
C LEU A 60 -10.45 -11.55 -15.24
N VAL A 61 -10.51 -10.56 -16.13
CA VAL A 61 -11.66 -10.41 -17.07
C VAL A 61 -11.65 -11.51 -18.15
N GLU A 62 -10.48 -11.89 -18.65
CA GLU A 62 -10.35 -12.93 -19.68
C GLU A 62 -10.69 -14.32 -19.14
N ASP A 63 -10.11 -14.73 -18.03
CA ASP A 63 -10.36 -16.03 -17.38
C ASP A 63 -9.94 -15.98 -15.90
N PRO A 64 -10.88 -15.79 -14.97
CA PRO A 64 -10.58 -15.71 -13.55
C PRO A 64 -9.84 -16.92 -13.00
N SER A 65 -10.20 -18.13 -13.46
CA SER A 65 -9.58 -19.37 -12.97
C SER A 65 -8.10 -19.45 -13.33
N LYS A 66 -7.78 -19.14 -14.59
CA LYS A 66 -6.38 -19.07 -15.06
C LYS A 66 -5.62 -17.91 -14.41
N ALA A 67 -6.27 -16.76 -14.21
CA ALA A 67 -5.66 -15.59 -13.56
C ALA A 67 -5.19 -15.94 -12.15
N PHE A 68 -6.03 -16.57 -11.33
CA PHE A 68 -5.63 -16.99 -9.99
C PHE A 68 -4.56 -18.09 -10.00
N GLY A 69 -4.59 -19.01 -10.96
CA GLY A 69 -3.52 -20.00 -11.15
C GLY A 69 -2.17 -19.34 -11.53
N ARG A 70 -2.20 -18.28 -12.34
CA ARG A 70 -1.01 -17.45 -12.66
C ARG A 70 -0.55 -16.67 -11.42
N ALA A 71 -1.50 -16.09 -10.66
CA ALA A 71 -1.21 -15.36 -9.42
C ALA A 71 -0.41 -16.20 -8.44
N TRP A 72 -0.82 -17.44 -8.17
CA TRP A 72 -0.09 -18.36 -7.32
C TRP A 72 1.36 -18.57 -7.78
N ARG A 73 1.54 -18.93 -9.05
CA ARG A 73 2.88 -19.21 -9.60
C ARG A 73 3.77 -17.98 -9.59
N LEU A 74 3.22 -16.84 -10.04
CA LEU A 74 3.96 -15.58 -10.06
C LEU A 74 4.25 -15.10 -8.64
N GLY A 75 3.29 -15.20 -7.72
CA GLY A 75 3.48 -14.84 -6.32
C GLY A 75 4.62 -15.62 -5.66
N MET A 76 4.67 -16.94 -5.90
CA MET A 76 5.78 -17.78 -5.42
C MET A 76 7.11 -17.38 -6.04
N ALA A 77 7.15 -17.14 -7.36
CA ALA A 77 8.37 -16.71 -8.04
C ALA A 77 8.88 -15.37 -7.51
N LEU A 78 7.99 -14.40 -7.27
CA LEU A 78 8.34 -13.10 -6.70
C LEU A 78 8.86 -13.22 -5.26
N LEU A 79 8.28 -14.09 -4.43
CA LEU A 79 8.79 -14.33 -3.08
C LEU A 79 10.15 -15.01 -3.08
N VAL A 80 10.37 -15.99 -3.96
CA VAL A 80 11.70 -16.60 -4.13
C VAL A 80 12.70 -15.53 -4.55
N ALA A 81 12.36 -14.71 -5.54
CA ALA A 81 13.22 -13.61 -5.98
C ALA A 81 13.49 -12.61 -4.84
N PHE A 82 12.47 -12.28 -4.02
CA PHE A 82 12.64 -11.45 -2.82
C PHE A 82 13.70 -12.04 -1.88
N PHE A 83 13.57 -13.32 -1.51
CA PHE A 83 14.53 -13.96 -0.61
C PHE A 83 15.95 -13.95 -1.17
N VAL A 84 16.12 -14.22 -2.46
CA VAL A 84 17.42 -14.20 -3.13
C VAL A 84 18.03 -12.80 -3.11
N VAL A 85 17.28 -11.78 -3.60
CA VAL A 85 17.77 -10.40 -3.67
C VAL A 85 18.06 -9.85 -2.27
N ARG A 86 17.19 -10.16 -1.31
CA ARG A 86 17.36 -9.70 0.09
C ARG A 86 18.52 -10.39 0.80
N TYR A 87 18.80 -11.63 0.47
CA TYR A 87 19.93 -12.38 1.03
C TYR A 87 21.28 -11.75 0.63
N PHE A 88 21.45 -11.40 -0.65
CA PHE A 88 22.69 -10.79 -1.14
C PHE A 88 22.88 -9.34 -0.67
N ASP A 89 21.85 -8.70 -0.17
CA ASP A 89 21.84 -7.36 0.44
C ASP A 89 22.50 -6.25 -0.41
N GLY A 90 22.56 -6.44 -1.71
CA GLY A 90 23.10 -5.49 -2.69
C GLY A 90 22.01 -4.78 -3.48
N PHE A 91 22.16 -4.80 -4.81
CA PHE A 91 21.18 -4.27 -5.74
C PHE A 91 19.76 -4.76 -5.44
N GLY A 92 18.77 -3.89 -5.48
CA GLY A 92 17.37 -4.20 -5.18
C GLY A 92 16.91 -3.80 -3.78
N ASN A 93 17.82 -3.39 -2.89
CA ASN A 93 17.50 -3.07 -1.49
C ASN A 93 17.45 -1.58 -1.18
N ILE A 94 18.04 -0.70 -2.03
CA ILE A 94 18.25 0.75 -1.84
C ILE A 94 19.23 1.05 -0.69
N ARG A 95 19.07 0.39 0.46
CA ARG A 95 20.01 0.46 1.58
C ARG A 95 20.27 -0.94 2.15
N PRO A 96 21.47 -1.19 2.66
CA PRO A 96 21.82 -2.43 3.33
C PRO A 96 20.93 -2.69 4.56
N ARG A 97 20.89 -3.94 5.01
CA ARG A 97 20.28 -4.29 6.30
C ARG A 97 21.09 -3.66 7.44
N LEU A 98 20.39 -3.25 8.48
CA LEU A 98 21.02 -2.68 9.67
C LEU A 98 21.48 -3.76 10.64
N SER A 99 20.90 -4.95 10.57
CA SER A 99 21.24 -6.11 11.41
C SER A 99 20.88 -7.43 10.70
N ASP A 100 21.39 -8.52 11.23
CA ASP A 100 21.07 -9.88 10.76
C ASP A 100 19.77 -10.46 11.35
N SER A 101 18.94 -9.61 11.98
CA SER A 101 17.68 -10.04 12.53
C SER A 101 16.66 -10.36 11.42
N TRP A 102 15.77 -11.32 11.68
CA TRP A 102 14.67 -11.64 10.77
C TRP A 102 13.71 -10.46 10.57
N ILE A 103 13.59 -9.59 11.58
CA ILE A 103 12.76 -8.38 11.50
C ILE A 103 13.34 -7.44 10.45
N ASP A 104 14.64 -7.21 10.48
CA ASP A 104 15.32 -6.33 9.52
C ASP A 104 15.36 -6.95 8.12
N PHE A 105 15.50 -8.28 8.04
CA PHE A 105 15.38 -8.99 6.77
C PHE A 105 14.02 -8.77 6.10
N LEU A 106 12.91 -8.79 6.84
CA LEU A 106 11.56 -8.57 6.34
C LEU A 106 11.14 -7.10 6.27
N ASN A 107 12.06 -6.16 6.52
CA ASN A 107 11.81 -4.72 6.49
C ASN A 107 12.49 -4.04 5.30
N PRO A 108 12.04 -4.27 4.05
CA PRO A 108 12.57 -3.58 2.87
C PRO A 108 12.15 -2.12 2.83
N VAL A 109 12.93 -1.30 2.12
CA VAL A 109 12.66 0.13 1.98
C VAL A 109 11.40 0.37 1.15
N LYS A 110 10.45 1.10 1.73
CA LYS A 110 9.17 1.45 1.10
C LYS A 110 9.20 2.82 0.39
N TYR A 111 10.01 3.74 0.85
CA TYR A 111 10.06 5.12 0.37
C TYR A 111 11.49 5.52 -0.01
N PRO A 112 11.80 5.55 -1.32
CA PRO A 112 11.03 5.05 -2.45
C PRO A 112 10.90 3.53 -2.41
N PRO A 113 9.90 2.93 -3.11
CA PRO A 113 9.73 1.49 -3.08
C PRO A 113 10.95 0.78 -3.72
N SER A 114 11.66 -0.01 -2.92
CA SER A 114 12.75 -0.84 -3.39
C SER A 114 12.24 -2.03 -4.21
N LEU A 115 13.11 -2.65 -5.02
CA LEU A 115 12.76 -3.87 -5.72
C LEU A 115 12.34 -4.97 -4.73
N THR A 116 13.06 -5.12 -3.61
CA THR A 116 12.70 -6.08 -2.56
C THR A 116 11.33 -5.78 -1.95
N PHE A 117 10.98 -4.51 -1.74
CA PHE A 117 9.63 -4.13 -1.30
C PHE A 117 8.56 -4.54 -2.32
N ALA A 118 8.78 -4.24 -3.60
CA ALA A 118 7.85 -4.59 -4.66
C ALA A 118 7.67 -6.11 -4.82
N LEU A 119 8.77 -6.87 -4.79
CA LEU A 119 8.76 -8.34 -4.88
C LEU A 119 7.99 -8.96 -3.72
N MET A 120 8.28 -8.54 -2.49
CA MET A 120 7.64 -9.06 -1.29
C MET A 120 6.14 -8.74 -1.27
N THR A 121 5.78 -7.47 -1.42
CA THR A 121 4.38 -7.04 -1.28
C THR A 121 3.51 -7.58 -2.42
N THR A 122 3.99 -7.53 -3.67
CA THR A 122 3.26 -8.10 -4.80
C THR A 122 3.15 -9.62 -4.70
N GLY A 123 4.24 -10.29 -4.31
CA GLY A 123 4.25 -11.73 -4.12
C GLY A 123 3.24 -12.19 -3.06
N VAL A 124 3.25 -11.57 -1.88
CA VAL A 124 2.29 -11.86 -0.80
C VAL A 124 0.85 -11.57 -1.26
N ASN A 125 0.60 -10.42 -1.87
CA ASN A 125 -0.74 -10.05 -2.32
C ASN A 125 -1.30 -11.04 -3.35
N LEU A 126 -0.51 -11.49 -4.31
CA LEU A 126 -0.94 -12.48 -5.30
C LEU A 126 -1.30 -13.83 -4.67
N ILE A 127 -0.52 -14.27 -3.69
CA ILE A 127 -0.81 -15.52 -2.94
C ILE A 127 -2.09 -15.36 -2.12
N VAL A 128 -2.25 -14.24 -1.43
CA VAL A 128 -3.47 -13.94 -0.65
C VAL A 128 -4.70 -13.89 -1.55
N MET A 129 -4.62 -13.27 -2.73
CA MET A 129 -5.71 -13.25 -3.71
C MET A 129 -6.06 -14.66 -4.19
N TRP A 130 -5.05 -15.49 -4.47
CA TRP A 130 -5.28 -16.89 -4.83
C TRP A 130 -5.93 -17.67 -3.68
N LEU A 131 -5.49 -17.51 -2.44
CA LEU A 131 -6.09 -18.13 -1.27
C LEU A 131 -7.57 -17.72 -1.11
N PHE A 132 -7.87 -16.43 -1.27
CA PHE A 132 -9.26 -15.95 -1.21
C PHE A 132 -10.12 -16.49 -2.37
N SER A 133 -9.54 -16.70 -3.55
CA SER A 133 -10.27 -17.32 -4.66
C SER A 133 -10.67 -18.78 -4.39
N ARG A 134 -10.00 -19.44 -3.43
CA ARG A 134 -10.30 -20.81 -2.97
C ARG A 134 -11.16 -20.85 -1.71
N ALA A 135 -11.51 -19.68 -1.16
CA ALA A 135 -12.25 -19.57 0.08
C ALA A 135 -13.66 -20.20 -0.03
N GLY A 136 -13.96 -21.12 0.85
CA GLY A 136 -15.30 -21.69 0.98
C GLY A 136 -16.29 -20.71 1.62
N GLY A 137 -17.57 -21.04 1.58
CA GLY A 137 -18.66 -20.16 2.01
C GLY A 137 -18.60 -19.67 3.46
N TRP A 138 -17.94 -20.39 4.36
CA TRP A 138 -17.70 -19.91 5.73
C TRP A 138 -16.71 -18.72 5.74
N LEU A 139 -15.56 -18.90 5.09
CA LEU A 139 -14.55 -17.83 5.04
C LEU A 139 -15.08 -16.60 4.31
N GLN A 140 -15.86 -16.79 3.23
CA GLN A 140 -16.52 -15.68 2.54
C GLN A 140 -17.42 -14.86 3.47
N ARG A 141 -18.13 -15.48 4.39
CA ARG A 141 -18.96 -14.78 5.39
C ARG A 141 -18.11 -14.00 6.40
N VAL A 142 -17.02 -14.61 6.88
CA VAL A 142 -16.13 -13.98 7.86
C VAL A 142 -15.43 -12.74 7.28
N ILE A 143 -15.06 -12.77 5.99
CA ILE A 143 -14.37 -11.65 5.33
C ILE A 143 -15.32 -10.58 4.78
N GLN A 144 -16.65 -10.75 4.87
CA GLN A 144 -17.61 -9.75 4.37
C GLN A 144 -17.36 -8.33 4.84
N PRO A 145 -16.99 -8.04 6.10
CA PRO A 145 -16.65 -6.69 6.52
C PRO A 145 -15.48 -6.11 5.73
N LEU A 146 -14.46 -6.92 5.43
CA LEU A 146 -13.31 -6.49 4.62
C LEU A 146 -13.72 -6.19 3.18
N VAL A 147 -14.64 -6.97 2.62
CA VAL A 147 -15.19 -6.73 1.28
C VAL A 147 -15.91 -5.37 1.23
N VAL A 148 -16.66 -5.01 2.29
CA VAL A 148 -17.32 -3.68 2.37
C VAL A 148 -16.29 -2.56 2.31
N PHE A 149 -15.22 -2.62 3.10
CA PHE A 149 -14.14 -1.64 3.06
C PHE A 149 -13.47 -1.57 1.69
N GLY A 150 -13.22 -2.73 1.07
CA GLY A 150 -12.61 -2.83 -0.26
C GLY A 150 -13.48 -2.29 -1.41
N GLN A 151 -14.80 -2.17 -1.22
CA GLN A 151 -15.71 -1.60 -2.24
C GLN A 151 -15.78 -0.07 -2.21
N VAL A 152 -15.31 0.55 -1.13
CA VAL A 152 -15.28 2.01 -0.93
C VAL A 152 -13.90 2.48 -0.40
N PRO A 153 -12.81 2.11 -1.07
CA PRO A 153 -11.46 2.24 -0.51
C PRO A 153 -11.04 3.68 -0.28
N LEU A 154 -11.40 4.60 -1.17
CA LEU A 154 -11.03 6.00 -1.02
C LEU A 154 -11.82 6.69 0.10
N PHE A 155 -13.11 6.39 0.22
CA PHE A 155 -13.94 6.87 1.31
C PHE A 155 -13.42 6.38 2.67
N PHE A 156 -13.11 5.07 2.79
CA PHE A 156 -12.47 4.50 3.96
C PHE A 156 -11.13 5.19 4.25
N TYR A 157 -10.28 5.36 3.22
CA TYR A 157 -8.96 5.97 3.38
C TYR A 157 -9.03 7.39 3.93
N VAL A 158 -9.93 8.21 3.40
CA VAL A 158 -10.08 9.58 3.90
C VAL A 158 -10.62 9.60 5.34
N LEU A 159 -11.70 8.87 5.60
CA LEU A 159 -12.34 8.88 6.92
C LEU A 159 -11.44 8.32 8.02
N HIS A 160 -10.68 7.24 7.75
CA HIS A 160 -9.85 6.64 8.79
C HIS A 160 -8.77 7.59 9.31
N LEU A 161 -8.21 8.46 8.45
CA LEU A 161 -7.21 9.44 8.86
C LEU A 161 -7.78 10.40 9.92
N PHE A 162 -8.97 10.95 9.65
CA PHE A 162 -9.62 11.86 10.59
C PHE A 162 -10.10 11.14 11.85
N LEU A 163 -10.67 9.95 11.70
CA LEU A 163 -11.17 9.20 12.84
C LEU A 163 -10.03 8.80 13.78
N TYR A 164 -8.95 8.21 13.28
CA TYR A 164 -7.85 7.80 14.13
C TYR A 164 -7.07 8.99 14.69
N ALA A 165 -6.97 10.10 13.97
CA ALA A 165 -6.44 11.35 14.54
C ALA A 165 -7.29 11.84 15.71
N ALA A 166 -8.62 11.83 15.58
CA ALA A 166 -9.55 12.20 16.65
C ALA A 166 -9.46 11.23 17.84
N LEU A 167 -9.49 9.92 17.60
CA LEU A 167 -9.35 8.90 18.65
C LEU A 167 -8.01 9.05 19.39
N GLY A 168 -6.92 9.26 18.67
CA GLY A 168 -5.60 9.51 19.27
C GLY A 168 -5.60 10.76 20.15
N TYR A 169 -6.13 11.85 19.63
CA TYR A 169 -6.19 13.12 20.37
C TYR A 169 -7.04 13.04 21.66
N TRP A 170 -8.20 12.40 21.58
CA TRP A 170 -9.14 12.37 22.70
C TRP A 170 -8.87 11.25 23.70
N LEU A 171 -8.45 10.06 23.25
CA LEU A 171 -8.32 8.88 24.11
C LEU A 171 -6.88 8.61 24.56
N THR A 172 -5.89 9.09 23.81
CA THR A 172 -4.46 8.82 24.09
C THR A 172 -3.58 10.07 23.90
N PRO A 173 -3.90 11.21 24.55
CA PRO A 173 -3.16 12.47 24.37
C PRO A 173 -1.68 12.37 24.75
N GLY A 174 -1.31 11.43 25.64
CA GLY A 174 0.07 11.15 26.06
C GLY A 174 0.76 10.04 25.30
N GLY A 175 0.17 9.54 24.21
CA GLY A 175 0.61 8.33 23.51
C GLY A 175 0.06 7.05 24.14
N THR A 176 0.38 5.90 23.54
CA THR A 176 -0.10 4.60 24.01
C THR A 176 0.90 3.49 23.72
N SER A 177 0.79 2.37 24.43
CA SER A 177 1.58 1.17 24.12
C SER A 177 1.05 0.47 22.86
N ILE A 178 1.91 -0.33 22.21
CA ILE A 178 1.52 -1.11 21.03
C ILE A 178 0.31 -2.01 21.34
N LEU A 179 0.28 -2.65 22.51
CA LEU A 179 -0.84 -3.52 22.90
C LEU A 179 -2.14 -2.75 23.10
N ALA A 180 -2.09 -1.56 23.71
CA ALA A 180 -3.26 -0.73 23.91
C ALA A 180 -3.76 -0.04 22.62
N MET A 181 -2.94 0.00 21.57
CA MET A 181 -3.34 0.50 20.27
C MET A 181 -4.35 -0.44 19.56
N TYR A 182 -4.26 -1.76 19.76
CA TYR A 182 -5.16 -2.71 19.08
C TYR A 182 -6.65 -2.50 19.41
N PRO A 183 -7.07 -2.32 20.67
CA PRO A 183 -8.47 -2.01 20.99
C PRO A 183 -8.96 -0.71 20.32
N LEU A 184 -8.12 0.33 20.28
CA LEU A 184 -8.44 1.60 19.62
C LEU A 184 -8.59 1.42 18.11
N TRP A 185 -7.68 0.63 17.49
CA TRP A 185 -7.78 0.27 16.09
C TRP A 185 -9.07 -0.48 15.79
N LEU A 186 -9.42 -1.47 16.60
CA LEU A 186 -10.67 -2.22 16.45
C LEU A 186 -11.90 -1.33 16.62
N LEU A 187 -11.90 -0.43 17.61
CA LEU A 187 -12.96 0.55 17.82
C LEU A 187 -13.15 1.42 16.57
N GLY A 188 -12.05 1.90 15.99
CA GLY A 188 -12.10 2.67 14.74
C GLY A 188 -12.70 1.88 13.58
N LEU A 189 -12.36 0.61 13.41
CA LEU A 189 -12.97 -0.26 12.40
C LEU A 189 -14.47 -0.47 12.64
N LEU A 190 -14.89 -0.64 13.89
CA LEU A 190 -16.30 -0.79 14.25
C LEU A 190 -17.12 0.48 13.93
N ILE A 191 -16.53 1.67 14.13
CA ILE A 191 -17.17 2.94 13.76
C ILE A 191 -17.20 3.12 12.23
N LEU A 192 -16.10 2.78 11.53
CA LEU A 192 -15.99 2.94 10.08
C LEU A 192 -16.90 1.98 9.32
N PHE A 193 -17.15 0.78 9.84
CA PHE A 193 -17.94 -0.24 9.14
C PHE A 193 -19.33 0.24 8.74
N PRO A 194 -20.19 0.74 9.64
CA PRO A 194 -21.52 1.22 9.27
C PRO A 194 -21.47 2.41 8.32
N LEU A 195 -20.48 3.29 8.45
CA LEU A 195 -20.29 4.43 7.54
C LEU A 195 -19.92 3.96 6.12
N CYS A 196 -19.02 3.00 6.01
CA CYS A 196 -18.65 2.41 4.72
C CYS A 196 -19.80 1.62 4.11
N LEU A 197 -20.59 0.92 4.92
CA LEU A 197 -21.79 0.20 4.47
C LEU A 197 -22.85 1.17 3.92
N TRP A 198 -23.10 2.27 4.63
CA TRP A 198 -23.99 3.33 4.17
C TRP A 198 -23.50 3.97 2.86
N TYR A 199 -22.22 4.34 2.80
CA TYR A 199 -21.66 4.95 1.60
C TYR A 199 -21.65 3.99 0.40
N ARG A 200 -21.40 2.69 0.60
CA ARG A 200 -21.54 1.66 -0.43
C ARG A 200 -22.94 1.63 -1.03
N GLN A 201 -23.97 1.67 -0.19
CA GLN A 201 -25.36 1.70 -0.65
C GLN A 201 -25.69 2.99 -1.40
N PHE A 202 -25.20 4.12 -0.91
CA PHE A 202 -25.33 5.41 -1.59
C PHE A 202 -24.65 5.40 -2.97
N LYS A 203 -23.42 4.90 -3.05
CA LYS A 203 -22.65 4.76 -4.29
C LYS A 203 -23.40 3.92 -5.34
N HIS A 204 -24.00 2.79 -4.95
CA HIS A 204 -24.76 1.93 -5.84
C HIS A 204 -26.03 2.61 -6.44
N ARG A 205 -26.54 3.65 -5.82
CA ARG A 205 -27.69 4.42 -6.32
C ARG A 205 -27.28 5.53 -7.31
N GLN A 206 -25.98 5.81 -7.44
CA GLN A 206 -25.49 6.86 -8.33
C GLN A 206 -25.31 6.35 -9.76
N PRO A 207 -25.53 7.21 -10.78
CA PRO A 207 -25.29 6.84 -12.17
C PRO A 207 -23.80 6.50 -12.39
N LEU A 208 -23.51 5.54 -13.28
CA LEU A 208 -22.17 5.04 -13.57
C LEU A 208 -21.16 6.12 -14.00
N ARG A 209 -21.63 7.27 -14.50
CA ARG A 209 -20.78 8.40 -14.88
C ARG A 209 -20.49 9.40 -13.75
N SER A 210 -21.04 9.16 -12.56
CA SER A 210 -20.81 10.04 -11.41
C SER A 210 -19.38 9.94 -10.91
N VAL A 211 -18.76 11.06 -10.58
CA VAL A 211 -17.44 11.11 -9.89
C VAL A 211 -17.48 10.35 -8.57
N LEU A 212 -18.65 10.26 -7.92
CA LEU A 212 -18.85 9.49 -6.69
C LEU A 212 -18.64 7.97 -6.85
N GLN A 213 -18.62 7.46 -8.09
CA GLN A 213 -18.27 6.05 -8.36
C GLN A 213 -16.79 5.77 -8.11
N TYR A 214 -15.92 6.78 -8.11
CA TYR A 214 -14.49 6.65 -7.87
C TYR A 214 -14.10 6.88 -6.39
N LEU A 215 -14.98 7.46 -5.62
CA LEU A 215 -14.85 7.58 -4.15
C LEU A 215 -15.36 6.29 -3.48
#